data_7f36ca75f6b6a521ed19f791d9e2c410
#
_entry.id   7f36ca75f6b6a521ed19f791d9e2c410
#
_cell.length_a   1.000
_cell.length_b   1.000
_cell.length_c   1.000
_cell.angle_alpha   90.00
_cell.angle_beta   90.00
_cell.angle_gamma   90.00
#
_symmetry.space_group_name_H-M   'P 1'
#
loop_
_entity.id
_entity.type
_entity.pdbx_description
1 polymer ?
#
loop_
_entity_poly.entity_id
_entity_poly.type
_entity_poly.pdbx_seq_one_letter_code
_entity_poly.pdbx_strand_id
1 'polypeptide(L)'
;MKTISGFAPTSTVGANVLILGSMPGIASLERRQYYAHPRNVFWRIMAQLFDFDVNISYESRLEKIAAEGIVLWDVLKNCQRPSSLDADILASSVVPNDFSEFFAKCSSMRKIYFNGAKAEALFTQHVSRQFASQLTDVQLSRLPSTSPAHASMGYEKKLSCWRDIVA
;
A
#
# COMPACT_ATOMS: atom_id res chain seq x y z
N MET A 1 23.29 -10.55 -1.00
CA MET A 1 22.37 -9.38 -0.85
C MET A 1 21.52 -9.58 0.39
N LYS A 2 21.35 -8.54 1.19
CA LYS A 2 20.58 -8.63 2.44
C LYS A 2 19.07 -8.76 2.17
N THR A 3 18.41 -9.67 2.88
CA THR A 3 16.96 -9.75 2.89
C THR A 3 16.38 -8.58 3.68
N ILE A 4 15.40 -7.90 3.11
CA ILE A 4 14.62 -6.86 3.77
C ILE A 4 13.24 -7.39 4.14
N SER A 5 12.69 -6.90 5.26
CA SER A 5 11.37 -7.28 5.77
C SER A 5 10.46 -6.07 5.80
N GLY A 6 9.23 -6.26 5.34
CA GLY A 6 8.18 -5.23 5.39
C GLY A 6 7.57 -5.10 6.78
N PHE A 7 6.48 -4.31 6.85
CA PHE A 7 5.77 -4.01 8.09
C PHE A 7 4.52 -4.89 8.25
N ALA A 8 4.00 -4.92 9.47
CA ALA A 8 2.63 -5.36 9.73
C ALA A 8 1.63 -4.40 9.06
N PRO A 9 0.39 -4.85 8.78
CA PRO A 9 -0.66 -3.93 8.37
C PRO A 9 -0.89 -2.89 9.48
N THR A 10 -1.35 -1.71 9.10
CA THR A 10 -1.81 -0.70 10.07
C THR A 10 -3.08 -1.18 10.77
N SER A 11 -3.81 -0.33 11.49
CA SER A 11 -5.02 -0.76 12.21
C SER A 11 -6.02 -1.47 11.28
N THR A 12 -6.40 -2.70 11.63
CA THR A 12 -7.40 -3.50 10.90
C THR A 12 -8.82 -3.32 11.44
N VAL A 13 -8.98 -2.60 12.56
CA VAL A 13 -10.29 -2.37 13.19
C VAL A 13 -11.20 -1.55 12.28
N GLY A 14 -12.33 -2.13 11.89
CA GLY A 14 -13.29 -1.46 11.01
C GLY A 14 -12.82 -1.26 9.57
N ALA A 15 -11.70 -1.88 9.17
CA ALA A 15 -11.13 -1.73 7.83
C ALA A 15 -12.03 -2.36 6.77
N ASN A 16 -12.32 -1.59 5.72
CA ASN A 16 -13.06 -2.03 4.54
C ASN A 16 -12.37 -1.64 3.22
N VAL A 17 -11.30 -0.86 3.30
CA VAL A 17 -10.44 -0.47 2.18
C VAL A 17 -8.99 -0.82 2.52
N LEU A 18 -8.34 -1.59 1.66
CA LEU A 18 -6.92 -1.92 1.75
C LEU A 18 -6.14 -1.18 0.67
N ILE A 19 -5.09 -0.49 1.04
CA ILE A 19 -4.11 0.06 0.09
C ILE A 19 -2.85 -0.78 0.19
N LEU A 20 -2.48 -1.44 -0.90
CA LEU A 20 -1.31 -2.30 -1.01
C LEU A 20 -0.18 -1.65 -1.79
N GLY A 21 0.98 -1.55 -1.15
CA GLY A 21 2.26 -1.37 -1.83
C GLY A 21 2.91 -2.71 -2.18
N SER A 22 4.07 -2.67 -2.79
CA SER A 22 4.91 -3.84 -3.08
C SER A 22 5.76 -4.22 -1.86
N MET A 23 6.65 -3.32 -1.46
CA MET A 23 7.61 -3.43 -0.35
C MET A 23 8.03 -2.02 0.07
N PRO A 24 8.20 -1.72 1.36
CA PRO A 24 8.64 -0.40 1.79
C PRO A 24 10.00 -0.02 1.18
N GLY A 25 10.13 1.24 0.76
CA GLY A 25 11.40 1.81 0.31
C GLY A 25 12.39 2.00 1.48
N ILE A 26 13.65 2.34 1.17
CA ILE A 26 14.72 2.51 2.17
C ILE A 26 14.31 3.53 3.24
N ALA A 27 13.82 4.72 2.85
CA ALA A 27 13.40 5.75 3.79
C ALA A 27 12.26 5.29 4.72
N SER A 28 11.34 4.46 4.21
CA SER A 28 10.26 3.87 5.00
C SER A 28 10.79 2.86 6.01
N LEU A 29 11.72 1.99 5.59
CA LEU A 29 12.35 1.01 6.47
C LEU A 29 13.15 1.67 7.61
N GLU A 30 13.91 2.71 7.30
CA GLU A 30 14.69 3.47 8.28
C GLU A 30 13.81 4.16 9.33
N ARG A 31 12.70 4.77 8.90
CA ARG A 31 11.76 5.50 9.76
C ARG A 31 10.67 4.62 10.37
N ARG A 32 10.55 3.38 9.91
CA ARG A 32 9.44 2.47 10.25
C ARG A 32 8.06 3.08 9.99
N GLN A 33 7.92 3.74 8.84
CA GLN A 33 6.70 4.45 8.45
C GLN A 33 6.36 4.15 7.00
N TYR A 34 5.10 3.89 6.70
CA TYR A 34 4.63 3.78 5.33
C TYR A 34 4.80 5.11 4.59
N TYR A 35 5.31 5.03 3.36
CA TYR A 35 5.44 6.18 2.46
C TYR A 35 6.25 7.35 3.04
N ALA A 36 7.36 7.05 3.73
CA ALA A 36 8.15 8.03 4.46
C ALA A 36 9.10 8.87 3.60
N HIS A 37 9.35 8.49 2.33
CA HIS A 37 10.23 9.27 1.47
C HIS A 37 9.67 10.69 1.25
N PRO A 38 10.47 11.77 1.41
CA PRO A 38 9.96 13.15 1.37
C PRO A 38 9.24 13.52 0.08
N ARG A 39 9.63 12.92 -1.04
CA ARG A 39 8.99 13.14 -2.35
C ARG A 39 7.88 12.16 -2.69
N ASN A 40 7.55 11.20 -1.80
CA ASN A 40 6.39 10.36 -1.98
C ASN A 40 5.14 11.18 -1.71
N VAL A 41 4.22 11.22 -2.66
CA VAL A 41 3.03 12.09 -2.57
C VAL A 41 1.84 11.43 -1.87
N PHE A 42 1.98 10.19 -1.36
CA PHE A 42 0.89 9.45 -0.71
C PHE A 42 0.21 10.27 0.40
N TRP A 43 0.99 10.72 1.39
CA TRP A 43 0.41 11.45 2.52
C TRP A 43 -0.16 12.81 2.13
N ARG A 44 0.43 13.47 1.14
CA ARG A 44 -0.14 14.71 0.59
C ARG A 44 -1.50 14.46 -0.08
N ILE A 45 -1.64 13.36 -0.81
CA ILE A 45 -2.90 12.94 -1.42
C ILE A 45 -3.94 12.62 -0.33
N MET A 46 -3.59 11.81 0.68
CA MET A 46 -4.50 11.45 1.77
C MET A 46 -4.97 12.69 2.53
N ALA A 47 -4.05 13.60 2.85
CA ALA A 47 -4.36 14.85 3.53
C ALA A 47 -5.38 15.69 2.76
N GLN A 48 -5.23 15.75 1.44
CA GLN A 48 -6.15 16.52 0.58
C GLN A 48 -7.50 15.83 0.38
N LEU A 49 -7.54 14.50 0.32
CA LEU A 49 -8.79 13.75 0.13
C LEU A 49 -9.64 13.68 1.40
N PHE A 50 -9.00 13.65 2.59
CA PHE A 50 -9.67 13.48 3.88
C PHE A 50 -9.58 14.69 4.79
N ASP A 51 -9.19 15.83 4.24
CA ASP A 51 -9.19 17.15 4.89
C ASP A 51 -8.45 17.19 6.24
N PHE A 52 -7.15 16.85 6.22
CA PHE A 52 -6.29 17.01 7.38
C PHE A 52 -4.95 17.65 7.02
N ASP A 53 -4.27 18.23 8.01
CA ASP A 53 -2.93 18.80 7.82
C ASP A 53 -1.89 17.67 7.66
N VAL A 54 -1.19 17.66 6.52
CA VAL A 54 -0.14 16.66 6.24
C VAL A 54 1.03 16.70 7.24
N ASN A 55 1.22 17.83 7.93
CA ASN A 55 2.31 18.05 8.88
C ASN A 55 2.02 17.52 10.30
N ILE A 56 0.86 16.95 10.56
CA ILE A 56 0.59 16.26 11.83
C ILE A 56 1.49 15.01 11.95
N SER A 57 1.59 14.44 13.15
CA SER A 57 2.42 13.27 13.40
C SER A 57 2.03 12.09 12.50
N TYR A 58 2.95 11.17 12.24
CA TYR A 58 2.67 9.96 11.48
C TYR A 58 1.53 9.15 12.11
N GLU A 59 1.54 9.01 13.41
CA GLU A 59 0.51 8.32 14.19
C GLU A 59 -0.87 8.98 13.99
N SER A 60 -0.93 10.32 14.06
CA SER A 60 -2.17 11.06 13.81
C SER A 60 -2.66 10.91 12.37
N ARG A 61 -1.74 10.86 11.39
CA ARG A 61 -2.12 10.59 9.98
C ARG A 61 -2.72 9.19 9.83
N LEU A 62 -2.14 8.19 10.51
CA LEU A 62 -2.69 6.82 10.51
C LEU A 62 -4.09 6.77 11.13
N GLU A 63 -4.32 7.49 12.24
CA GLU A 63 -5.64 7.60 12.87
C GLU A 63 -6.67 8.22 11.93
N LYS A 64 -6.29 9.25 11.18
CA LYS A 64 -7.18 9.90 10.20
C LYS A 64 -7.66 8.93 9.12
N ILE A 65 -6.75 8.18 8.50
CA ILE A 65 -7.15 7.23 7.46
C ILE A 65 -7.84 5.99 8.03
N ALA A 66 -7.49 5.55 9.24
CA ALA A 66 -8.17 4.45 9.92
C ALA A 66 -9.63 4.79 10.24
N ALA A 67 -9.93 6.05 10.59
CA ALA A 67 -11.30 6.54 10.77
C ALA A 67 -12.16 6.42 9.51
N GLU A 68 -11.51 6.46 8.34
CA GLU A 68 -12.15 6.24 7.03
C GLU A 68 -12.20 4.75 6.61
N GLY A 69 -11.83 3.84 7.50
CA GLY A 69 -11.80 2.40 7.23
C GLY A 69 -10.63 1.94 6.36
N ILE A 70 -9.59 2.76 6.22
CA ILE A 70 -8.42 2.47 5.38
C ILE A 70 -7.33 1.81 6.20
N VAL A 71 -6.82 0.67 5.71
CA VAL A 71 -5.63 -0.02 6.20
C VAL A 71 -4.53 -0.01 5.15
N LEU A 72 -3.29 0.20 5.57
CA LEU A 72 -2.09 0.14 4.72
C LEU A 72 -1.35 -1.16 4.96
N TRP A 73 -0.87 -1.76 3.88
CA TRP A 73 0.01 -2.92 3.91
C TRP A 73 0.83 -3.03 2.62
N ASP A 74 1.69 -4.03 2.55
CA ASP A 74 2.42 -4.40 1.35
C ASP A 74 2.15 -5.86 0.98
N VAL A 75 2.28 -6.20 -0.28
CA VAL A 75 2.12 -7.58 -0.75
C VAL A 75 3.22 -8.46 -0.19
N LEU A 76 4.46 -7.96 -0.13
CA LEU A 76 5.62 -8.75 0.28
C LEU A 76 5.92 -8.64 1.76
N LYS A 77 6.15 -9.81 2.37
CA LYS A 77 6.73 -9.93 3.71
C LYS A 77 8.23 -9.71 3.68
N ASN A 78 8.91 -10.39 2.74
CA ASN A 78 10.36 -10.32 2.57
C ASN A 78 10.73 -10.31 1.09
N CYS A 79 11.84 -9.67 0.77
CA CYS A 79 12.52 -9.82 -0.52
C CYS A 79 13.99 -9.38 -0.42
N GLN A 80 14.73 -9.58 -1.49
CA GLN A 80 16.06 -8.98 -1.68
C GLN A 80 15.95 -7.90 -2.75
N ARG A 81 16.44 -6.71 -2.41
CA ARG A 81 16.41 -5.54 -3.29
C ARG A 81 17.55 -4.60 -2.90
N PRO A 82 18.47 -4.23 -3.84
CA PRO A 82 19.61 -3.36 -3.55
C PRO A 82 19.25 -1.88 -3.39
N SER A 83 18.08 -1.46 -3.88
CA SER A 83 17.63 -0.06 -3.92
C SER A 83 16.21 0.08 -3.35
N SER A 84 15.58 1.23 -3.58
CA SER A 84 14.16 1.45 -3.31
C SER A 84 13.26 1.20 -4.53
N LEU A 85 13.84 0.82 -5.69
CA LEU A 85 13.08 0.63 -6.91
C LEU A 85 12.44 -0.76 -6.95
N ASP A 86 11.17 -0.83 -7.28
CA ASP A 86 10.44 -2.09 -7.42
C ASP A 86 11.01 -2.98 -8.53
N ALA A 87 11.60 -2.37 -9.58
CA ALA A 87 12.26 -3.10 -10.66
C ALA A 87 13.47 -3.92 -10.17
N ASP A 88 14.08 -3.52 -9.08
CA ASP A 88 15.25 -4.18 -8.51
C ASP A 88 14.90 -5.30 -7.52
N ILE A 89 13.61 -5.57 -7.29
CA ILE A 89 13.17 -6.72 -6.49
C ILE A 89 13.59 -8.01 -7.19
N LEU A 90 14.42 -8.80 -6.51
CA LEU A 90 14.88 -10.09 -7.02
C LEU A 90 13.73 -11.11 -6.93
N ALA A 91 13.19 -11.51 -8.08
CA ALA A 91 11.98 -12.35 -8.17
C ALA A 91 12.10 -13.67 -7.39
N SER A 92 13.29 -14.30 -7.39
CA SER A 92 13.54 -15.54 -6.66
C SER A 92 13.55 -15.40 -5.13
N SER A 93 13.59 -14.17 -4.61
CA SER A 93 13.65 -13.87 -3.17
C SER A 93 12.31 -13.47 -2.58
N VAL A 94 11.27 -13.40 -3.38
CA VAL A 94 9.95 -12.90 -2.98
C VAL A 94 9.25 -13.86 -2.03
N VAL A 95 8.84 -13.35 -0.87
CA VAL A 95 7.98 -14.04 0.09
C VAL A 95 6.76 -13.15 0.33
N PRO A 96 5.56 -13.55 -0.10
CA PRO A 96 4.35 -12.76 0.15
C PRO A 96 3.96 -12.79 1.63
N ASN A 97 3.21 -11.79 2.06
CA ASN A 97 2.58 -11.76 3.37
C ASN A 97 1.50 -12.84 3.51
N ASP A 98 1.17 -13.20 4.75
CA ASP A 98 0.06 -14.11 5.05
C ASP A 98 -1.27 -13.36 5.03
N PHE A 99 -1.95 -13.44 3.90
CA PHE A 99 -3.27 -12.84 3.71
C PHE A 99 -4.40 -13.63 4.37
N SER A 100 -4.17 -14.88 4.81
CA SER A 100 -5.19 -15.68 5.50
C SER A 100 -5.61 -15.01 6.80
N GLU A 101 -4.64 -14.65 7.64
CA GLU A 101 -4.88 -13.95 8.90
C GLU A 101 -5.49 -12.57 8.65
N PHE A 102 -5.01 -11.85 7.64
CA PHE A 102 -5.53 -10.55 7.27
C PHE A 102 -7.02 -10.60 6.90
N PHE A 103 -7.42 -11.47 5.98
CA PHE A 103 -8.82 -11.59 5.57
C PHE A 103 -9.73 -12.13 6.68
N ALA A 104 -9.20 -12.97 7.57
CA ALA A 104 -9.94 -13.41 8.75
C ALA A 104 -10.26 -12.25 9.70
N LYS A 105 -9.33 -11.29 9.87
CA LYS A 105 -9.53 -10.09 10.69
C LYS A 105 -10.36 -9.00 9.99
N CYS A 106 -10.29 -8.91 8.67
CA CYS A 106 -10.93 -7.89 7.85
C CYS A 106 -12.02 -8.49 6.96
N SER A 107 -13.00 -9.19 7.55
CA SER A 107 -14.09 -9.84 6.83
C SER A 107 -15.04 -8.88 6.11
N SER A 108 -15.01 -7.58 6.45
CA SER A 108 -15.77 -6.52 5.82
C SER A 108 -15.04 -5.82 4.68
N MET A 109 -13.94 -6.38 4.19
CA MET A 109 -13.17 -5.81 3.07
C MET A 109 -14.02 -5.67 1.83
N ARG A 110 -14.03 -4.46 1.22
CA ARG A 110 -14.82 -4.13 0.03
C ARG A 110 -13.97 -3.72 -1.15
N LYS A 111 -12.85 -3.04 -0.88
CA LYS A 111 -11.98 -2.49 -1.92
C LYS A 111 -10.52 -2.74 -1.60
N ILE A 112 -9.76 -3.14 -2.60
CA ILE A 112 -8.30 -3.23 -2.54
C ILE A 112 -7.74 -2.36 -3.65
N TYR A 113 -6.96 -1.35 -3.26
CA TYR A 113 -6.25 -0.48 -4.18
C TYR A 113 -4.76 -0.83 -4.21
N PHE A 114 -4.23 -0.98 -5.40
CA PHE A 114 -2.79 -1.20 -5.59
C PHE A 114 -2.10 0.12 -5.87
N ASN A 115 -1.15 0.48 -5.02
CA ASN A 115 -0.31 1.66 -5.22
C ASN A 115 0.78 1.32 -6.24
N GLY A 116 0.42 1.39 -7.52
CA GLY A 116 1.29 1.10 -8.64
C GLY A 116 1.16 -0.32 -9.23
N ALA A 117 1.71 -0.49 -10.40
CA ALA A 117 1.60 -1.73 -11.20
C ALA A 117 2.32 -2.93 -10.56
N LYS A 118 3.43 -2.69 -9.85
CA LYS A 118 4.19 -3.79 -9.23
C LYS A 118 3.42 -4.45 -8.09
N ALA A 119 2.74 -3.66 -7.27
CA ALA A 119 1.88 -4.18 -6.19
C ALA A 119 0.76 -5.06 -6.76
N GLU A 120 0.08 -4.61 -7.82
CA GLU A 120 -0.95 -5.39 -8.50
C GLU A 120 -0.39 -6.71 -9.07
N ALA A 121 0.74 -6.64 -9.77
CA ALA A 121 1.36 -7.82 -10.38
C ALA A 121 1.76 -8.87 -9.34
N LEU A 122 2.38 -8.46 -8.25
CA LEU A 122 2.77 -9.34 -7.14
C LEU A 122 1.56 -9.96 -6.45
N PHE A 123 0.52 -9.19 -6.21
CA PHE A 123 -0.73 -9.70 -5.63
C PHE A 123 -1.39 -10.72 -6.55
N THR A 124 -1.51 -10.41 -7.83
CA THR A 124 -2.10 -11.32 -8.82
C THR A 124 -1.31 -12.63 -8.90
N GLN A 125 0.02 -12.55 -8.91
CA GLN A 125 0.89 -13.71 -9.05
C GLN A 125 0.91 -14.61 -7.81
N HIS A 126 0.93 -14.02 -6.60
CA HIS A 126 1.25 -14.74 -5.37
C HIS A 126 0.07 -14.90 -4.40
N VAL A 127 -0.99 -14.11 -4.54
CA VAL A 127 -2.06 -14.03 -3.53
C VAL A 127 -3.44 -14.34 -4.10
N SER A 128 -3.84 -13.72 -5.21
CA SER A 128 -5.24 -13.67 -5.65
C SER A 128 -5.87 -15.04 -5.86
N ARG A 129 -5.13 -16.02 -6.40
CA ARG A 129 -5.65 -17.36 -6.68
C ARG A 129 -6.04 -18.11 -5.39
N GLN A 130 -5.24 -17.98 -4.35
CA GLN A 130 -5.49 -18.63 -3.05
C GLN A 130 -6.73 -18.08 -2.35
N PHE A 131 -7.07 -16.81 -2.60
CA PHE A 131 -8.15 -16.10 -1.93
C PHE A 131 -9.31 -15.73 -2.88
N ALA A 132 -9.48 -16.47 -3.97
CA ALA A 132 -10.51 -16.16 -4.97
C ALA A 132 -11.93 -16.07 -4.38
N SER A 133 -12.28 -16.92 -3.41
CA SER A 133 -13.58 -16.88 -2.75
C SER A 133 -13.77 -15.64 -1.87
N GLN A 134 -12.74 -15.21 -1.14
CA GLN A 134 -12.77 -14.01 -0.31
C GLN A 134 -12.80 -12.72 -1.16
N LEU A 135 -12.31 -12.80 -2.40
CA LEU A 135 -12.21 -11.66 -3.32
C LEU A 135 -13.43 -11.51 -4.25
N THR A 136 -14.40 -12.41 -4.20
CA THR A 136 -15.55 -12.42 -5.11
C THR A 136 -16.31 -11.10 -5.13
N ASP A 137 -16.54 -10.51 -3.95
CA ASP A 137 -17.28 -9.25 -3.79
C ASP A 137 -16.35 -8.07 -3.46
N VAL A 138 -15.05 -8.22 -3.69
CA VAL A 138 -14.06 -7.18 -3.43
C VAL A 138 -13.65 -6.52 -4.73
N GLN A 139 -13.79 -5.20 -4.80
CA GLN A 139 -13.29 -4.41 -5.93
C GLN A 139 -11.77 -4.32 -5.88
N LEU A 140 -11.10 -4.72 -6.95
CA LEU A 140 -9.65 -4.59 -7.12
C LEU A 140 -9.36 -3.49 -8.12
N SER A 141 -8.56 -2.49 -7.75
CA SER A 141 -8.26 -1.36 -8.63
C SER A 141 -6.80 -0.92 -8.49
N ARG A 142 -6.13 -0.73 -9.63
CA ARG A 142 -4.80 -0.14 -9.65
C ARG A 142 -4.89 1.38 -9.70
N LEU A 143 -4.12 2.06 -8.83
CA LEU A 143 -3.91 3.50 -8.85
C LEU A 143 -2.46 3.82 -9.25
N PRO A 144 -2.19 4.99 -9.81
CA PRO A 144 -0.82 5.38 -10.16
C PRO A 144 0.06 5.43 -8.92
N SER A 145 1.26 4.90 -9.02
CA SER A 145 2.23 4.90 -7.91
C SER A 145 2.48 6.31 -7.38
N THR A 146 2.46 6.45 -6.07
CA THR A 146 2.80 7.69 -5.37
C THR A 146 4.30 7.90 -5.19
N SER A 147 5.11 6.89 -5.54
CA SER A 147 6.57 6.94 -5.48
C SER A 147 7.13 8.03 -6.40
N PRO A 148 8.22 8.73 -5.98
CA PRO A 148 8.95 9.64 -6.86
C PRO A 148 9.56 8.93 -8.08
N ALA A 149 9.74 7.61 -8.05
CA ALA A 149 10.18 6.82 -9.21
C ALA A 149 9.16 6.83 -10.34
N HIS A 150 7.87 7.03 -10.07
CA HIS A 150 6.82 7.19 -11.07
C HIS A 150 6.66 8.67 -11.46
N ALA A 151 7.69 9.23 -12.10
CA ALA A 151 7.78 10.65 -12.43
C ALA A 151 7.04 11.07 -13.71
N SER A 152 6.56 10.11 -14.52
CA SER A 152 5.86 10.38 -15.79
C SER A 152 4.47 11.01 -15.60
N MET A 153 3.89 10.91 -14.40
CA MET A 153 2.59 11.48 -14.06
C MET A 153 2.72 12.55 -12.99
N GLY A 154 2.25 13.75 -13.27
CA GLY A 154 2.26 14.88 -12.32
C GLY A 154 1.28 14.68 -11.15
N TYR A 155 1.46 15.49 -10.10
CA TYR A 155 0.68 15.41 -8.86
C TYR A 155 -0.84 15.53 -9.08
N GLU A 156 -1.29 16.53 -9.82
CA GLU A 156 -2.72 16.78 -10.03
C GLU A 156 -3.42 15.59 -10.72
N LYS A 157 -2.72 14.96 -11.66
CA LYS A 157 -3.25 13.77 -12.34
C LYS A 157 -3.29 12.55 -11.41
N LYS A 158 -2.26 12.36 -10.58
CA LYS A 158 -2.26 11.33 -9.54
C LYS A 158 -3.42 11.55 -8.58
N LEU A 159 -3.56 12.77 -8.05
CA LEU A 159 -4.66 13.14 -7.14
C LEU A 159 -6.03 12.83 -7.76
N SER A 160 -6.22 13.20 -9.04
CA SER A 160 -7.47 12.92 -9.75
C SER A 160 -7.80 11.42 -9.80
N CYS A 161 -6.80 10.57 -10.08
CA CYS A 161 -6.97 9.12 -10.06
C CYS A 161 -7.27 8.59 -8.65
N TRP A 162 -6.57 9.10 -7.64
CA TRP A 162 -6.71 8.66 -6.25
C TRP A 162 -8.04 9.08 -5.61
N ARG A 163 -8.80 10.02 -6.21
CA ARG A 163 -10.17 10.36 -5.77
C ARG A 163 -11.12 9.17 -5.79
N ASP A 164 -10.81 8.11 -6.50
CA ASP A 164 -11.61 6.87 -6.51
C ASP A 164 -11.78 6.25 -5.11
N ILE A 165 -10.83 6.50 -4.20
CA ILE A 165 -10.89 6.01 -2.82
C ILE A 165 -12.11 6.56 -2.07
N VAL A 166 -12.48 7.81 -2.34
CA VAL A 166 -13.59 8.52 -1.66
C VAL A 166 -14.91 8.42 -2.43
N ALA A 167 -14.90 7.76 -3.56
CA ALA A 167 -16.09 7.60 -4.41
C ALA A 167 -17.05 6.51 -3.88
#